data_77b809f26cf8736255bf07d6d971ccd6
#
_entry.id   77b809f26cf8736255bf07d6d971ccd6
#
_cell.length_a   1.000
_cell.length_b   1.000
_cell.length_c   1.000
_cell.angle_alpha   90.00
_cell.angle_beta   90.00
_cell.angle_gamma   90.00
#
_symmetry.space_group_name_H-M   'P 1'
#
loop_
_entity.id
_entity.type
_entity.pdbx_description
1 polymer ?
#
loop_
_entity_poly.entity_id
_entity_poly.type
_entity_poly.pdbx_seq_one_letter_code
_entity_poly.pdbx_strand_id
1 'polypeptide(L)'
;MQTSPLVDLFFIDGCGRCKLYKTASCKVHTWKLELQALRQIALNSGLTEELKWKQPCYTFNGKNIIIISAFKESCIIGFMKGTLMKDTKGILEMPGENSNSSRFIRFTNLDRIIDLEDIIQEYIKEAIEIEKSGKKIISKKIEEYPIPDELIKEFVSDIFFKNAFKSLTPGRQKSYLIFYSAAKQSATRTARILKSKDAIFNGKGMNEY
;
A
#
# COMPACT_ATOMS: atom_id res chain seq x y z
N MET A 1 -12.18 7.13 -23.14
CA MET A 1 -11.86 6.91 -21.70
C MET A 1 -12.71 5.74 -21.23
N GLN A 2 -12.10 4.75 -20.60
CA GLN A 2 -12.83 3.57 -20.11
C GLN A 2 -13.05 3.72 -18.61
N THR A 3 -14.24 4.15 -18.21
CA THR A 3 -14.66 4.26 -16.81
C THR A 3 -15.18 2.91 -16.30
N SER A 4 -15.10 2.69 -15.00
CA SER A 4 -15.59 1.46 -14.35
C SER A 4 -16.85 1.77 -13.54
N PRO A 5 -17.99 1.09 -13.79
CA PRO A 5 -19.20 1.25 -12.98
C PRO A 5 -18.95 0.93 -11.48
N LEU A 6 -18.02 0.05 -11.18
CA LEU A 6 -17.66 -0.27 -9.79
C LEU A 6 -16.95 0.91 -9.10
N VAL A 7 -16.19 1.71 -9.86
CA VAL A 7 -15.59 2.94 -9.34
C VAL A 7 -16.64 4.02 -9.18
N ASP A 8 -17.64 4.09 -10.04
CA ASP A 8 -18.78 5.00 -9.84
C ASP A 8 -19.50 4.71 -8.54
N LEU A 9 -19.72 3.43 -8.21
CA LEU A 9 -20.29 3.02 -6.92
C LEU A 9 -19.39 3.41 -5.72
N PHE A 10 -18.07 3.39 -5.87
CA PHE A 10 -17.17 3.90 -4.82
C PHE A 10 -17.43 5.38 -4.52
N PHE A 11 -17.68 6.21 -5.53
CA PHE A 11 -18.00 7.63 -5.34
C PHE A 11 -19.42 7.87 -4.81
N ILE A 12 -20.36 6.98 -5.12
CA ILE A 12 -21.76 7.07 -4.67
C ILE A 12 -21.91 6.52 -3.25
N ASP A 13 -21.45 5.31 -3.01
CA ASP A 13 -21.66 4.58 -1.77
C ASP A 13 -20.56 4.85 -0.73
N GLY A 14 -19.36 5.23 -1.17
CA GLY A 14 -18.21 5.43 -0.29
C GLY A 14 -17.19 4.30 -0.32
N CYS A 15 -16.29 4.28 0.67
CA CYS A 15 -15.06 3.46 0.63
C CYS A 15 -15.25 1.94 0.79
N GLY A 16 -16.42 1.44 1.17
CA GLY A 16 -16.68 0.02 1.41
C GLY A 16 -15.84 -0.64 2.51
N ARG A 17 -15.12 0.14 3.35
CA ARG A 17 -14.13 -0.35 4.32
C ARG A 17 -14.28 0.23 5.73
N CYS A 18 -14.93 1.37 5.88
CA CYS A 18 -15.10 2.02 7.18
C CYS A 18 -16.50 1.81 7.74
N LYS A 19 -16.68 2.02 9.04
CA LYS A 19 -17.99 1.94 9.71
C LYS A 19 -19.00 2.99 9.20
N LEU A 20 -18.50 4.05 8.54
CA LEU A 20 -19.30 5.13 7.98
C LEU A 20 -19.65 4.92 6.49
N TYR A 21 -19.39 3.72 5.95
CA TYR A 21 -19.78 3.36 4.59
C TYR A 21 -21.28 3.59 4.36
N LYS A 22 -21.63 4.11 3.19
CA LYS A 22 -22.99 4.54 2.82
C LYS A 22 -23.57 5.70 3.65
N THR A 23 -22.72 6.47 4.34
CA THR A 23 -23.14 7.69 5.03
C THR A 23 -22.40 8.90 4.49
N ALA A 24 -22.94 10.10 4.70
CA ALA A 24 -22.29 11.37 4.32
C ALA A 24 -20.93 11.58 5.01
N SER A 25 -20.70 10.92 6.17
CA SER A 25 -19.46 11.00 6.94
C SER A 25 -18.37 10.02 6.44
N CYS A 26 -18.63 9.25 5.39
CA CYS A 26 -17.58 8.44 4.79
C CYS A 26 -16.49 9.36 4.20
N LYS A 27 -15.22 9.05 4.47
CA LYS A 27 -14.07 9.83 4.00
C LYS A 27 -14.03 10.05 2.47
N VAL A 28 -14.63 9.18 1.67
CA VAL A 28 -14.78 9.38 0.22
C VAL A 28 -15.68 10.57 -0.07
N HIS A 29 -16.74 10.75 0.71
CA HIS A 29 -17.66 11.89 0.55
C HIS A 29 -17.06 13.18 1.10
N THR A 30 -16.25 13.11 2.16
CA THR A 30 -15.48 14.25 2.68
C THR A 30 -14.53 14.82 1.63
N TRP A 31 -13.84 13.95 0.87
CA TRP A 31 -12.86 14.33 -0.16
C TRP A 31 -13.42 14.19 -1.59
N LYS A 32 -14.73 14.41 -1.77
CA LYS A 32 -15.39 14.11 -3.04
C LYS A 32 -14.82 14.90 -4.21
N LEU A 33 -14.62 16.19 -4.06
CA LEU A 33 -14.14 17.08 -5.14
C LEU A 33 -12.69 16.74 -5.50
N GLU A 34 -11.84 16.57 -4.50
CA GLU A 34 -10.44 16.21 -4.67
C GLU A 34 -10.27 14.86 -5.36
N LEU A 35 -11.02 13.85 -4.90
CA LEU A 35 -10.97 12.52 -5.50
C LEU A 35 -11.52 12.51 -6.94
N GLN A 36 -12.54 13.33 -7.26
CA GLN A 36 -13.04 13.48 -8.61
C GLN A 36 -12.02 14.17 -9.53
N ALA A 37 -11.32 15.20 -9.05
CA ALA A 37 -10.24 15.85 -9.78
C ALA A 37 -9.09 14.87 -10.07
N LEU A 38 -8.63 14.12 -9.06
CA LEU A 38 -7.61 13.09 -9.25
C LEU A 38 -8.06 11.98 -10.21
N ARG A 39 -9.35 11.59 -10.16
CA ARG A 39 -9.93 10.63 -11.11
C ARG A 39 -9.84 11.15 -12.54
N GLN A 40 -10.20 12.41 -12.75
CA GLN A 40 -10.17 13.01 -14.10
C GLN A 40 -8.73 13.05 -14.66
N ILE A 41 -7.75 13.45 -13.83
CA ILE A 41 -6.34 13.46 -14.22
C ILE A 41 -5.88 12.04 -14.60
N ALA A 42 -6.25 11.03 -13.80
CA ALA A 42 -5.88 9.64 -14.08
C ALA A 42 -6.51 9.11 -15.38
N LEU A 43 -7.78 9.42 -15.64
CA LEU A 43 -8.47 9.01 -16.87
C LEU A 43 -7.88 9.70 -18.11
N ASN A 44 -7.48 10.97 -18.00
CA ASN A 44 -6.84 11.72 -19.09
C ASN A 44 -5.44 11.15 -19.45
N SER A 45 -4.86 10.36 -18.57
CA SER A 45 -3.53 9.75 -18.81
C SER A 45 -3.58 8.45 -19.64
N GLY A 46 -4.76 8.03 -20.11
CA GLY A 46 -4.92 6.84 -20.95
C GLY A 46 -4.84 5.52 -20.20
N LEU A 47 -4.93 5.53 -18.88
CA LEU A 47 -4.98 4.34 -18.04
C LEU A 47 -6.40 3.74 -18.04
N THR A 48 -6.48 2.42 -17.82
CA THR A 48 -7.74 1.71 -17.61
C THR A 48 -8.14 1.78 -16.14
N GLU A 49 -9.38 2.22 -15.87
CA GLU A 49 -9.90 2.32 -14.51
C GLU A 49 -10.48 0.99 -14.03
N GLU A 50 -10.09 0.57 -12.85
CA GLU A 50 -10.57 -0.65 -12.18
C GLU A 50 -10.80 -0.41 -10.69
N LEU A 51 -11.71 -1.17 -10.06
CA LEU A 51 -11.83 -1.17 -8.60
C LEU A 51 -11.00 -2.34 -8.03
N LYS A 52 -9.90 -2.03 -7.37
CA LYS A 52 -9.05 -3.01 -6.68
C LYS A 52 -8.89 -2.66 -5.21
N TRP A 53 -8.94 -3.67 -4.32
CA TRP A 53 -8.86 -3.45 -2.86
C TRP A 53 -9.86 -2.41 -2.34
N LYS A 54 -11.06 -2.35 -2.98
CA LYS A 54 -12.10 -1.36 -2.71
C LYS A 54 -11.62 0.09 -2.89
N GLN A 55 -10.77 0.34 -3.88
CA GLN A 55 -10.25 1.65 -4.23
C GLN A 55 -10.13 1.79 -5.75
N PRO A 56 -10.29 3.02 -6.31
CA PRO A 56 -9.96 3.30 -7.70
C PRO A 56 -8.49 3.01 -7.97
N CYS A 57 -8.22 2.09 -8.86
CA CYS A 57 -6.91 1.69 -9.33
C CYS A 57 -6.86 1.88 -10.84
N TYR A 58 -5.76 2.42 -11.35
CA TYR A 58 -5.59 2.68 -12.76
C TYR A 58 -4.43 1.85 -13.28
N THR A 59 -4.68 1.14 -14.37
CA THR A 59 -3.77 0.12 -14.90
C THR A 59 -3.30 0.44 -16.30
N PHE A 60 -2.12 -0.06 -16.65
CA PHE A 60 -1.58 -0.07 -17.99
C PHE A 60 -1.25 -1.51 -18.37
N ASN A 61 -1.85 -2.02 -19.47
CA ASN A 61 -1.70 -3.42 -19.90
C ASN A 61 -1.90 -4.42 -18.74
N GLY A 62 -2.94 -4.21 -17.90
CA GLY A 62 -3.28 -5.04 -16.76
C GLY A 62 -2.35 -4.91 -15.54
N LYS A 63 -1.31 -4.04 -15.60
CA LYS A 63 -0.42 -3.75 -14.46
C LYS A 63 -0.88 -2.51 -13.72
N ASN A 64 -0.90 -2.58 -12.40
CA ASN A 64 -1.33 -1.46 -11.56
C ASN A 64 -0.27 -0.35 -11.58
N ILE A 65 -0.66 0.87 -11.96
CA ILE A 65 0.22 2.03 -12.05
C ILE A 65 -0.02 2.96 -10.88
N ILE A 66 -1.25 3.43 -10.71
CA ILE A 66 -1.62 4.35 -9.65
C ILE A 66 -2.90 3.90 -8.93
N ILE A 67 -3.08 4.41 -7.73
CA ILE A 67 -4.27 4.21 -6.91
C ILE A 67 -4.69 5.55 -6.29
N ILE A 68 -6.00 5.78 -6.19
CA ILE A 68 -6.55 6.95 -5.51
C ILE A 68 -7.22 6.49 -4.21
N SER A 69 -6.95 7.18 -3.11
CA SER A 69 -7.47 6.80 -1.80
C SER A 69 -7.80 7.99 -0.92
N ALA A 70 -8.79 7.81 -0.04
CA ALA A 70 -9.17 8.76 1.00
C ALA A 70 -8.76 8.26 2.38
N PHE A 71 -8.16 9.15 3.18
CA PHE A 71 -7.91 9.02 4.61
C PHE A 71 -8.79 10.00 5.39
N LYS A 72 -8.68 10.00 6.71
CA LYS A 72 -9.47 10.88 7.56
C LYS A 72 -9.12 12.35 7.27
N GLU A 73 -7.83 12.68 7.23
CA GLU A 73 -7.32 14.05 7.15
C GLU A 73 -6.75 14.41 5.76
N SER A 74 -6.90 13.55 4.75
CA SER A 74 -6.33 13.79 3.42
C SER A 74 -6.85 12.80 2.39
N CYS A 75 -6.66 13.13 1.11
CA CYS A 75 -6.69 12.15 0.02
C CYS A 75 -5.31 12.03 -0.64
N ILE A 76 -5.11 11.00 -1.42
CA ILE A 76 -3.83 10.72 -2.08
C ILE A 76 -3.99 10.19 -3.49
N ILE A 77 -2.98 10.44 -4.33
CA ILE A 77 -2.65 9.62 -5.49
C ILE A 77 -1.38 8.84 -5.18
N GLY A 78 -1.43 7.51 -5.25
CA GLY A 78 -0.32 6.62 -4.95
C GLY A 78 0.23 5.95 -6.20
N PHE A 79 1.55 5.88 -6.33
CA PHE A 79 2.29 5.27 -7.43
C PHE A 79 2.85 3.92 -6.99
N MET A 80 2.51 2.84 -7.68
CA MET A 80 2.86 1.47 -7.27
C MET A 80 4.36 1.20 -7.27
N LYS A 81 5.08 1.76 -8.23
CA LYS A 81 6.55 1.70 -8.32
C LYS A 81 7.20 3.05 -8.01
N GLY A 82 6.62 3.82 -7.11
CA GLY A 82 7.04 5.20 -6.80
C GLY A 82 8.51 5.34 -6.37
N THR A 83 9.12 4.30 -5.80
CA THR A 83 10.55 4.30 -5.45
C THR A 83 11.49 4.35 -6.67
N LEU A 84 11.00 4.06 -7.86
CA LEU A 84 11.77 4.12 -9.11
C LEU A 84 11.61 5.46 -9.82
N MET A 85 10.73 6.33 -9.34
CA MET A 85 10.46 7.66 -9.89
C MET A 85 11.54 8.65 -9.46
N LYS A 86 11.81 9.63 -10.34
CA LYS A 86 12.85 10.64 -10.10
C LYS A 86 12.46 11.68 -9.05
N ASP A 87 11.13 11.88 -8.88
CA ASP A 87 10.58 12.88 -7.94
C ASP A 87 11.22 14.27 -8.07
N THR A 88 11.23 14.79 -9.28
CA THR A 88 11.91 16.07 -9.63
C THR A 88 11.42 17.27 -8.81
N LYS A 89 10.24 17.18 -8.20
CA LYS A 89 9.66 18.24 -7.37
C LYS A 89 9.76 17.94 -5.87
N GLY A 90 10.25 16.78 -5.47
CA GLY A 90 10.39 16.40 -4.06
C GLY A 90 9.06 16.29 -3.32
N ILE A 91 7.98 15.84 -3.99
CA ILE A 91 6.62 15.82 -3.43
C ILE A 91 6.09 14.40 -3.14
N LEU A 92 6.89 13.37 -3.40
CA LEU A 92 6.52 11.99 -3.13
C LEU A 92 6.79 11.62 -1.68
N GLU A 93 5.76 11.26 -0.96
CA GLU A 93 5.83 10.77 0.42
C GLU A 93 5.91 9.25 0.47
N MET A 94 6.57 8.72 1.50
CA MET A 94 6.62 7.29 1.80
C MET A 94 5.38 6.90 2.63
N PRO A 95 4.64 5.84 2.26
CA PRO A 95 3.46 5.40 3.03
C PRO A 95 3.76 4.96 4.47
N GLY A 96 4.99 4.59 4.75
CA GLY A 96 5.49 4.16 6.05
C GLY A 96 6.91 3.63 5.93
N GLU A 97 7.64 3.54 7.02
CA GLU A 97 9.06 3.18 7.10
C GLU A 97 9.42 1.87 6.36
N ASN A 98 8.47 0.95 6.28
CA ASN A 98 8.65 -0.35 5.63
C ASN A 98 8.16 -0.40 4.18
N SER A 99 7.74 0.74 3.61
CA SER A 99 7.26 0.81 2.22
C SER A 99 8.43 0.89 1.23
N ASN A 100 8.77 -0.23 0.64
CA ASN A 100 9.90 -0.34 -0.30
C ASN A 100 9.50 -0.11 -1.78
N SER A 101 8.23 0.09 -2.08
CA SER A 101 7.71 0.11 -3.44
C SER A 101 6.98 1.39 -3.77
N SER A 102 5.89 1.65 -3.08
CA SER A 102 5.00 2.75 -3.40
C SER A 102 5.46 4.08 -2.82
N ARG A 103 5.04 5.15 -3.48
CA ARG A 103 5.08 6.53 -3.01
C ARG A 103 3.74 7.16 -3.31
N PHE A 104 3.39 8.25 -2.64
CA PHE A 104 2.15 8.96 -2.92
C PHE A 104 2.34 10.48 -2.81
N ILE A 105 1.45 11.22 -3.45
CA ILE A 105 1.26 12.66 -3.21
C ILE A 105 0.02 12.81 -2.35
N ARG A 106 0.12 13.60 -1.30
CA ARG A 106 -0.96 13.89 -0.34
C ARG A 106 -1.59 15.23 -0.65
N PHE A 107 -2.93 15.28 -0.52
CA PHE A 107 -3.72 16.50 -0.70
C PHE A 107 -4.66 16.70 0.47
N THR A 108 -4.81 17.96 0.87
CA THR A 108 -5.70 18.42 1.93
C THR A 108 -6.69 19.48 1.44
N ASN A 109 -6.63 19.85 0.17
CA ASN A 109 -7.56 20.77 -0.50
C ASN A 109 -7.50 20.58 -2.03
N LEU A 110 -8.54 21.05 -2.70
CA LEU A 110 -8.69 20.95 -4.15
C LEU A 110 -7.69 21.84 -4.91
N ASP A 111 -7.43 23.06 -4.41
CA ASP A 111 -6.57 24.03 -5.10
C ASP A 111 -5.18 23.45 -5.35
N ARG A 112 -4.63 22.73 -4.37
CA ARG A 112 -3.32 22.05 -4.51
C ARG A 112 -3.32 20.99 -5.61
N ILE A 113 -4.43 20.32 -5.87
CA ILE A 113 -4.54 19.35 -6.97
C ILE A 113 -4.55 20.08 -8.31
N ILE A 114 -5.28 21.21 -8.40
CA ILE A 114 -5.36 22.04 -9.59
C ILE A 114 -3.97 22.62 -9.92
N ASP A 115 -3.29 23.20 -8.94
CA ASP A 115 -1.95 23.77 -9.10
C ASP A 115 -0.90 22.75 -9.56
N LEU A 116 -1.09 21.49 -9.20
CA LEU A 116 -0.17 20.40 -9.50
C LEU A 116 -0.63 19.50 -10.66
N GLU A 117 -1.71 19.83 -11.36
CA GLU A 117 -2.28 18.94 -12.37
C GLU A 117 -1.26 18.49 -13.41
N ASP A 118 -0.52 19.41 -14.00
CA ASP A 118 0.51 19.11 -15.02
C ASP A 118 1.61 18.22 -14.44
N ILE A 119 2.04 18.49 -13.21
CA ILE A 119 3.07 17.70 -12.52
C ILE A 119 2.57 16.29 -12.23
N ILE A 120 1.31 16.14 -11.79
CA ILE A 120 0.69 14.83 -11.56
C ILE A 120 0.62 14.04 -12.87
N GLN A 121 0.26 14.70 -13.98
CA GLN A 121 0.24 14.07 -15.31
C GLN A 121 1.64 13.62 -15.75
N GLU A 122 2.67 14.44 -15.53
CA GLU A 122 4.07 14.07 -15.80
C GLU A 122 4.48 12.85 -14.97
N TYR A 123 4.13 12.82 -13.68
CA TYR A 123 4.43 11.69 -12.79
C TYR A 123 3.70 10.40 -13.22
N ILE A 124 2.45 10.52 -13.68
CA ILE A 124 1.73 9.35 -14.22
C ILE A 124 2.40 8.85 -15.50
N LYS A 125 2.82 9.74 -16.40
CA LYS A 125 3.57 9.35 -17.61
C LYS A 125 4.89 8.65 -17.25
N GLU A 126 5.65 9.18 -16.30
CA GLU A 126 6.87 8.54 -15.79
C GLU A 126 6.59 7.14 -15.22
N ALA A 127 5.52 7.00 -14.41
CA ALA A 127 5.13 5.71 -13.84
C ALA A 127 4.76 4.68 -14.92
N ILE A 128 4.11 5.10 -16.00
CA ILE A 128 3.82 4.25 -17.17
C ILE A 128 5.13 3.83 -17.86
N GLU A 129 6.06 4.75 -18.09
CA GLU A 129 7.35 4.43 -18.71
C GLU A 129 8.21 3.50 -17.84
N ILE A 130 8.16 3.66 -16.51
CA ILE A 130 8.79 2.71 -15.58
C ILE A 130 8.19 1.30 -15.75
N GLU A 131 6.87 1.18 -15.90
CA GLU A 131 6.23 -0.12 -16.12
C GLU A 131 6.66 -0.72 -17.48
N LYS A 132 6.62 0.08 -18.56
CA LYS A 132 7.06 -0.34 -19.91
C LYS A 132 8.50 -0.81 -19.93
N SER A 133 9.37 -0.16 -19.17
CA SER A 133 10.80 -0.53 -19.12
C SER A 133 11.09 -1.88 -18.46
N GLY A 134 10.09 -2.51 -17.84
CA GLY A 134 10.26 -3.77 -17.11
C GLY A 134 11.09 -3.66 -15.82
N LYS A 135 11.49 -2.46 -15.40
CA LYS A 135 12.25 -2.27 -14.16
C LYS A 135 11.52 -2.87 -12.96
N LYS A 136 12.26 -3.64 -12.17
CA LYS A 136 11.79 -4.28 -10.95
C LYS A 136 12.34 -3.55 -9.74
N ILE A 137 11.51 -3.46 -8.71
CA ILE A 137 11.94 -2.95 -7.41
C ILE A 137 12.79 -4.02 -6.74
N ILE A 138 13.99 -3.64 -6.33
CA ILE A 138 14.87 -4.52 -5.55
C ILE A 138 14.36 -4.50 -4.10
N SER A 139 13.65 -5.55 -3.71
CA SER A 139 13.26 -5.74 -2.31
C SER A 139 14.45 -6.20 -1.50
N LYS A 140 14.60 -5.71 -0.27
CA LYS A 140 15.55 -6.29 0.68
C LYS A 140 15.30 -7.79 0.82
N LYS A 141 16.37 -8.58 0.77
CA LYS A 141 16.30 -10.02 1.03
C LYS A 141 15.93 -10.25 2.48
N ILE A 142 15.39 -11.45 2.80
CA ILE A 142 14.96 -11.76 4.16
C ILE A 142 16.13 -11.72 5.16
N GLU A 143 17.31 -12.06 4.71
CA GLU A 143 18.56 -12.09 5.48
C GLU A 143 19.01 -10.69 5.93
N GLU A 144 18.51 -9.64 5.29
CA GLU A 144 18.82 -8.24 5.64
C GLU A 144 17.92 -7.70 6.76
N TYR A 145 16.92 -8.48 7.20
CA TYR A 145 16.03 -8.08 8.28
C TYR A 145 16.56 -8.62 9.61
N PRO A 146 16.71 -7.77 10.65
CA PRO A 146 17.17 -8.22 11.94
C PRO A 146 16.16 -9.21 12.55
N ILE A 147 16.68 -10.30 13.07
CA ILE A 147 15.89 -11.30 13.81
C ILE A 147 15.94 -10.89 15.29
N PRO A 148 14.81 -10.56 15.93
CA PRO A 148 14.78 -10.21 17.35
C PRO A 148 15.32 -11.36 18.24
N ASP A 149 16.05 -11.02 19.30
CA ASP A 149 16.61 -12.00 20.23
C ASP A 149 15.55 -12.94 20.83
N GLU A 150 14.34 -12.42 21.05
CA GLU A 150 13.21 -13.21 21.55
C GLU A 150 12.80 -14.30 20.56
N LEU A 151 12.86 -14.01 19.25
CA LEU A 151 12.58 -15.00 18.22
C LEU A 151 13.71 -16.03 18.11
N ILE A 152 14.96 -15.60 18.30
CA ILE A 152 16.11 -16.53 18.35
C ILE A 152 15.96 -17.49 19.53
N LYS A 153 15.62 -16.99 20.72
CA LYS A 153 15.36 -17.80 21.90
C LYS A 153 14.24 -18.81 21.67
N GLU A 154 13.14 -18.36 21.03
CA GLU A 154 12.03 -19.25 20.70
C GLU A 154 12.43 -20.32 19.68
N PHE A 155 13.26 -20.01 18.70
CA PHE A 155 13.80 -20.98 17.74
C PHE A 155 14.73 -22.02 18.40
N VAL A 156 15.40 -21.66 19.48
CA VAL A 156 16.26 -22.61 20.25
C VAL A 156 15.40 -23.53 21.10
N SER A 157 14.32 -23.00 21.71
CA SER A 157 13.44 -23.79 22.58
C SER A 157 12.45 -24.67 21.83
N ASP A 158 12.07 -24.28 20.58
CA ASP A 158 11.07 -24.97 19.78
C ASP A 158 11.54 -25.13 18.33
N ILE A 159 12.16 -26.26 18.04
CA ILE A 159 12.69 -26.58 16.70
C ILE A 159 11.57 -26.73 15.66
N PHE A 160 10.38 -27.18 16.06
CA PHE A 160 9.24 -27.33 15.16
C PHE A 160 8.72 -25.95 14.73
N PHE A 161 8.63 -25.00 15.65
CA PHE A 161 8.28 -23.62 15.35
C PHE A 161 9.30 -22.97 14.41
N LYS A 162 10.59 -23.16 14.66
CA LYS A 162 11.66 -22.68 13.77
C LYS A 162 11.48 -23.20 12.35
N ASN A 163 11.22 -24.49 12.20
CA ASN A 163 11.04 -25.11 10.90
C ASN A 163 9.76 -24.59 10.19
N ALA A 164 8.65 -24.47 10.93
CA ALA A 164 7.42 -23.90 10.42
C ALA A 164 7.63 -22.45 9.96
N PHE A 165 8.33 -21.62 10.74
CA PHE A 165 8.64 -20.23 10.35
C PHE A 165 9.49 -20.18 9.08
N LYS A 166 10.54 -21.01 8.99
CA LYS A 166 11.43 -21.07 7.82
C LYS A 166 10.76 -21.61 6.55
N SER A 167 9.71 -22.41 6.67
CA SER A 167 8.92 -22.91 5.53
C SER A 167 7.97 -21.87 4.95
N LEU A 168 7.70 -20.78 5.67
CA LEU A 168 6.92 -19.66 5.15
C LEU A 168 7.64 -19.01 3.96
N THR A 169 6.85 -18.43 3.04
CA THR A 169 7.44 -17.63 1.96
C THR A 169 8.23 -16.45 2.53
N PRO A 170 9.28 -15.96 1.83
CA PRO A 170 10.08 -14.81 2.30
C PRO A 170 9.24 -13.58 2.66
N GLY A 171 8.15 -13.32 1.93
CA GLY A 171 7.23 -12.22 2.22
C GLY A 171 6.48 -12.39 3.55
N ARG A 172 6.04 -13.61 3.87
CA ARG A 172 5.39 -13.92 5.15
C ARG A 172 6.38 -13.81 6.32
N GLN A 173 7.58 -14.38 6.18
CA GLN A 173 8.65 -14.26 7.17
C GLN A 173 8.98 -12.79 7.45
N LYS A 174 9.18 -11.98 6.39
CA LYS A 174 9.44 -10.53 6.49
C LYS A 174 8.34 -9.81 7.28
N SER A 175 7.08 -10.10 7.01
CA SER A 175 5.95 -9.45 7.70
C SER A 175 5.97 -9.71 9.20
N TYR A 176 6.29 -10.93 9.62
CA TYR A 176 6.47 -11.27 11.03
C TYR A 176 7.67 -10.58 11.64
N LEU A 177 8.85 -10.57 10.97
CA LEU A 177 10.04 -9.88 11.48
C LEU A 177 9.78 -8.39 11.72
N ILE A 178 9.15 -7.70 10.76
CA ILE A 178 8.75 -6.29 10.90
C ILE A 178 7.80 -6.11 12.08
N PHE A 179 6.78 -6.97 12.21
CA PHE A 179 5.81 -6.91 13.28
C PHE A 179 6.43 -7.08 14.66
N TYR A 180 7.35 -8.04 14.81
CA TYR A 180 8.03 -8.26 16.08
C TYR A 180 8.97 -7.11 16.42
N SER A 181 9.80 -6.68 15.47
CA SER A 181 10.79 -5.61 15.67
C SER A 181 10.16 -4.24 15.92
N ALA A 182 8.93 -3.99 15.47
CA ALA A 182 8.22 -2.75 15.74
C ALA A 182 7.89 -2.52 17.22
N ALA A 183 7.96 -3.56 18.08
CA ALA A 183 7.72 -3.41 19.51
C ALA A 183 9.01 -3.02 20.24
N LYS A 184 8.95 -1.91 21.00
CA LYS A 184 10.11 -1.42 21.78
C LYS A 184 10.46 -2.35 22.94
N GLN A 185 9.46 -2.92 23.62
CA GLN A 185 9.65 -3.75 24.81
C GLN A 185 9.79 -5.24 24.46
N SER A 186 10.75 -5.91 25.08
CA SER A 186 11.01 -7.35 24.94
C SER A 186 9.78 -8.21 25.25
N ALA A 187 9.08 -7.91 26.34
CA ALA A 187 7.86 -8.63 26.73
C ALA A 187 6.77 -8.57 25.64
N THR A 188 6.65 -7.41 24.97
CA THR A 188 5.69 -7.24 23.87
C THR A 188 6.12 -8.04 22.64
N ARG A 189 7.41 -8.10 22.31
CA ARG A 189 7.94 -8.95 21.23
C ARG A 189 7.65 -10.42 21.49
N THR A 190 7.95 -10.89 22.70
CA THR A 190 7.64 -12.26 23.12
C THR A 190 6.17 -12.59 22.99
N ALA A 191 5.26 -11.72 23.51
CA ALA A 191 3.83 -11.94 23.41
C ALA A 191 3.34 -11.99 21.95
N ARG A 192 3.89 -11.14 21.07
CA ARG A 192 3.58 -11.17 19.63
C ARG A 192 4.03 -12.47 18.96
N ILE A 193 5.24 -12.97 19.30
CA ILE A 193 5.77 -14.22 18.76
C ILE A 193 4.87 -15.39 19.18
N LEU A 194 4.57 -15.52 20.48
CA LEU A 194 3.73 -16.59 21.01
C LEU A 194 2.32 -16.57 20.37
N LYS A 195 1.71 -15.39 20.25
CA LYS A 195 0.38 -15.24 19.62
C LYS A 195 0.37 -15.64 18.14
N SER A 196 1.52 -15.58 17.46
CA SER A 196 1.61 -15.87 16.03
C SER A 196 1.87 -17.36 15.74
N LYS A 197 2.19 -18.19 16.75
CA LYS A 197 2.63 -19.60 16.55
C LYS A 197 1.63 -20.40 15.74
N ASP A 198 0.35 -20.37 16.11
CA ASP A 198 -0.69 -21.16 15.43
C ASP A 198 -0.82 -20.79 13.96
N ALA A 199 -0.79 -19.50 13.63
CA ALA A 199 -0.82 -19.04 12.25
C ALA A 199 0.41 -19.52 11.47
N ILE A 200 1.59 -19.47 12.08
CA ILE A 200 2.84 -19.92 11.47
C ILE A 200 2.86 -21.44 11.25
N PHE A 201 2.41 -22.23 12.22
CA PHE A 201 2.27 -23.69 12.06
C PHE A 201 1.30 -24.06 10.95
N ASN A 202 0.26 -23.25 10.72
CA ASN A 202 -0.67 -23.41 9.62
C ASN A 202 -0.18 -22.80 8.29
N GLY A 203 1.08 -22.37 8.21
CA GLY A 203 1.66 -21.77 7.00
C GLY A 203 1.09 -20.41 6.60
N LYS A 204 0.36 -19.74 7.50
CA LYS A 204 -0.31 -18.46 7.22
C LYS A 204 0.61 -17.25 7.43
N GLY A 205 0.35 -16.19 6.68
CA GLY A 205 0.94 -14.87 6.90
C GLY A 205 0.23 -14.10 8.00
N MET A 206 0.85 -13.02 8.48
CA MET A 206 0.38 -12.24 9.65
C MET A 206 -1.06 -11.68 9.52
N ASN A 207 -1.53 -11.43 8.30
CA ASN A 207 -2.87 -10.87 8.02
C ASN A 207 -3.79 -11.86 7.27
N GLU A 208 -3.47 -13.15 7.28
CA GLU A 208 -4.26 -14.22 6.65
C GLU A 208 -5.11 -14.91 7.73
N TYR A 209 -6.43 -14.82 7.60
CA TYR A 209 -7.39 -15.40 8.54
C TYR A 209 -7.90 -16.76 8.05
#